data_55edbc76dbd5e8b27b3b3ba10d5eb302
#
_entry.id   55edbc76dbd5e8b27b3b3ba10d5eb302
#
_cell.length_a   1.000
_cell.length_b   1.000
_cell.length_c   1.000
_cell.angle_alpha   90.00
_cell.angle_beta   90.00
_cell.angle_gamma   90.00
#
_symmetry.space_group_name_H-M   'P 1'
#
loop_
_entity.id
_entity.type
_entity.pdbx_description
1 polymer ?
#
loop_
_entity_poly.entity_id
_entity_poly.type
_entity_poly.pdbx_seq_one_letter_code
_entity_poly.pdbx_strand_id
1 'polypeptide(L)'
;MRIINYIEKIKKDSSHTNPEKYYLNGGCYIFAKNLNEYISGEILYLTEYEHFIVKYKKMYFDVTGNVTKKYSNSKSIKEDEVLKRKKIMKGIYQGSERIGS
;
A
#
# COMPACT_ATOMS: atom_id res chain seq x y z
N MET A 1 16.42 -9.89 5.94
CA MET A 1 15.20 -10.61 5.55
C MET A 1 14.69 -10.07 4.21
N ARG A 2 14.21 -10.94 3.35
CA ARG A 2 13.71 -10.52 2.04
C ARG A 2 12.38 -9.79 2.19
N ILE A 3 12.11 -8.85 1.28
CA ILE A 3 10.88 -8.05 1.33
C ILE A 3 9.63 -8.93 1.28
N ILE A 4 9.65 -9.98 0.46
CA ILE A 4 8.51 -10.89 0.37
C ILE A 4 8.17 -11.53 1.73
N ASN A 5 9.17 -11.74 2.57
CA ASN A 5 8.94 -12.30 3.90
C ASN A 5 8.20 -11.32 4.80
N TYR A 6 8.46 -10.02 4.68
CA TYR A 6 7.71 -9.00 5.41
C TYR A 6 6.27 -8.93 4.93
N ILE A 7 6.06 -9.04 3.62
CA ILE A 7 4.71 -9.06 3.05
C ILE A 7 3.92 -10.23 3.61
N GLU A 8 4.52 -11.42 3.63
CA GLU A 8 3.85 -12.62 4.16
C GLU A 8 3.58 -12.49 5.65
N LYS A 9 4.51 -11.87 6.40
CA LYS A 9 4.31 -11.65 7.83
C LYS A 9 3.12 -10.72 8.08
N ILE A 10 3.00 -9.63 7.32
CA ILE A 10 1.89 -8.70 7.46
C ILE A 10 0.57 -9.41 7.19
N LYS A 11 0.52 -10.23 6.14
CA LYS A 11 -0.68 -11.01 5.80
C LYS A 11 -1.03 -11.99 6.91
N LYS A 12 -0.03 -12.67 7.45
CA LYS A 12 -0.21 -13.66 8.51
C LYS A 12 -0.70 -13.02 9.81
N ASP A 13 -0.18 -11.84 10.13
CA ASP A 13 -0.54 -11.14 11.38
C ASP A 13 -1.87 -10.40 11.26
N SER A 14 -2.45 -10.35 10.06
CA SER A 14 -3.73 -9.68 9.84
C SER A 14 -4.88 -10.49 10.48
N SER A 15 -5.84 -9.76 11.04
CA SER A 15 -7.04 -10.38 11.59
C SER A 15 -8.11 -10.68 10.54
N HIS A 16 -7.86 -10.29 9.29
CA HIS A 16 -8.81 -10.46 8.21
C HIS A 16 -8.76 -11.88 7.65
N THR A 17 -9.94 -12.43 7.32
CA THR A 17 -10.05 -13.76 6.73
C THR A 17 -9.30 -13.86 5.40
N ASN A 18 -9.38 -12.79 4.59
CA ASN A 18 -8.66 -12.72 3.33
C ASN A 18 -7.88 -11.41 3.30
N PRO A 19 -6.67 -11.40 3.89
CA PRO A 19 -5.89 -10.16 3.99
C PRO A 19 -5.53 -9.56 2.64
N GLU A 20 -5.25 -10.38 1.64
CA GLU A 20 -4.90 -9.86 0.32
C GLU A 20 -6.07 -9.08 -0.28
N LYS A 21 -7.29 -9.62 -0.18
CA LYS A 21 -8.48 -8.93 -0.67
C LYS A 21 -8.70 -7.62 0.08
N TYR A 22 -8.56 -7.65 1.40
CA TYR A 22 -8.70 -6.45 2.22
C TYR A 22 -7.70 -5.37 1.81
N TYR A 23 -6.42 -5.74 1.69
CA TYR A 23 -5.36 -4.79 1.37
C TYR A 23 -5.42 -4.29 -0.07
N LEU A 24 -6.15 -4.96 -0.95
CA LEU A 24 -6.37 -4.48 -2.31
C LEU A 24 -7.63 -3.61 -2.43
N ASN A 25 -8.54 -3.68 -1.47
CA ASN A 25 -9.84 -3.03 -1.54
C ASN A 25 -10.11 -2.11 -0.35
N GLY A 26 -9.24 -1.11 -0.15
CA GLY A 26 -9.43 -0.10 0.87
C GLY A 26 -8.37 -0.11 1.96
N GLY A 27 -7.63 -1.19 2.11
CA GLY A 27 -6.56 -1.30 3.10
C GLY A 27 -5.17 -1.08 2.51
N CYS A 28 -5.05 -0.66 1.26
CA CYS A 28 -3.75 -0.57 0.61
C CYS A 28 -2.81 0.45 1.27
N TYR A 29 -3.34 1.55 1.79
CA TYR A 29 -2.50 2.52 2.49
C TYR A 29 -1.98 1.95 3.80
N ILE A 30 -2.83 1.26 4.55
CA ILE A 30 -2.43 0.62 5.81
C ILE A 30 -1.35 -0.41 5.54
N PHE A 31 -1.51 -1.21 4.49
CA PHE A 31 -0.50 -2.19 4.10
C PHE A 31 0.83 -1.50 3.76
N ALA A 32 0.77 -0.44 2.95
CA ALA A 32 1.97 0.30 2.56
C ALA A 32 2.70 0.87 3.77
N LYS A 33 1.96 1.43 4.73
CA LYS A 33 2.57 1.94 5.97
C LYS A 33 3.25 0.83 6.75
N ASN A 34 2.57 -0.30 6.90
CA ASN A 34 3.13 -1.43 7.64
C ASN A 34 4.39 -1.98 6.97
N LEU A 35 4.34 -2.18 5.66
CA LEU A 35 5.51 -2.67 4.94
C LEU A 35 6.66 -1.68 5.03
N ASN A 36 6.37 -0.39 4.89
CA ASN A 36 7.41 0.62 4.87
C ASN A 36 8.11 0.78 6.21
N GLU A 37 7.50 0.37 7.30
CA GLU A 37 8.17 0.34 8.61
C GLU A 37 9.32 -0.67 8.62
N TYR A 38 9.21 -1.74 7.83
CA TYR A 38 10.24 -2.75 7.75
C TYR A 38 11.37 -2.39 6.78
N ILE A 39 11.04 -1.75 5.65
CA ILE A 39 12.01 -1.60 4.57
C ILE A 39 12.47 -0.16 4.33
N SER A 40 11.80 0.81 4.92
CA SER A 40 12.16 2.24 4.80
C SER A 40 12.29 2.70 3.35
N GLY A 41 11.33 2.31 2.53
CA GLY A 41 11.24 2.75 1.15
C GLY A 41 10.43 4.02 1.02
N GLU A 42 9.68 4.15 -0.04
CA GLU A 42 8.87 5.31 -0.34
C GLU A 42 7.46 4.88 -0.68
N ILE A 43 6.47 5.45 0.01
CA ILE A 43 5.06 5.16 -0.27
C ILE A 43 4.63 6.04 -1.44
N LEU A 44 4.07 5.42 -2.47
CA LEU A 44 3.58 6.09 -3.66
C LEU A 44 2.10 5.77 -3.86
N TYR A 45 1.38 6.74 -4.41
CA TYR A 45 -0.02 6.56 -4.78
C TYR A 45 -0.15 6.55 -6.30
N LEU A 46 -0.72 5.48 -6.82
CA LEU A 46 -0.94 5.32 -8.26
C LEU A 46 -2.30 5.94 -8.60
N THR A 47 -2.28 7.11 -9.24
CA THR A 47 -3.50 7.88 -9.48
C THR A 47 -4.52 7.17 -10.38
N GLU A 48 -4.05 6.41 -11.35
CA GLU A 48 -4.93 5.69 -12.27
C GLU A 48 -5.63 4.50 -11.63
N TYR A 49 -5.01 3.91 -10.60
CA TYR A 49 -5.50 2.70 -9.95
C TYR A 49 -6.07 2.96 -8.55
N GLU A 50 -5.95 4.20 -8.07
CA GLU A 50 -6.35 4.55 -6.71
C GLU A 50 -5.75 3.58 -5.69
N HIS A 51 -4.43 3.31 -5.83
CA HIS A 51 -3.76 2.24 -5.11
C HIS A 51 -2.42 2.72 -4.55
N PHE A 52 -2.15 2.39 -3.29
CA PHE A 52 -0.85 2.69 -2.68
C PHE A 52 0.10 1.51 -2.84
N ILE A 53 1.35 1.83 -3.14
CA ILE A 53 2.42 0.84 -3.22
C ILE A 53 3.63 1.36 -2.46
N VAL A 54 4.61 0.49 -2.23
CA VAL A 54 5.88 0.89 -1.66
C VAL A 54 6.96 0.70 -2.71
N LYS A 55 7.72 1.77 -2.95
CA LYS A 55 8.89 1.71 -3.81
C LYS A 55 10.13 1.54 -2.94
N TYR A 56 10.91 0.51 -3.23
CA TYR A 56 12.19 0.28 -2.55
C TYR A 56 13.24 -0.02 -3.60
N LYS A 57 14.25 0.85 -3.64
CA LYS A 57 15.25 0.83 -4.70
C LYS A 57 14.54 0.88 -6.04
N LYS A 58 14.60 0.30 -6.99
CA LYS A 58 13.88 0.44 -8.26
C LYS A 58 12.72 -0.54 -8.40
N MET A 59 12.25 -1.06 -7.28
CA MET A 59 11.18 -2.07 -7.26
C MET A 59 9.94 -1.55 -6.58
N TYR A 60 8.79 -2.03 -7.02
CA TYR A 60 7.47 -1.69 -6.45
C TYR A 60 6.85 -2.91 -5.81
N PHE A 61 6.23 -2.70 -4.64
CA PHE A 61 5.62 -3.80 -3.87
C PHE A 61 4.22 -3.42 -3.39
N ASP A 62 3.32 -4.39 -3.41
CA ASP A 62 2.04 -4.32 -2.71
C ASP A 62 1.79 -5.67 -2.04
N VAL A 63 0.57 -5.88 -1.54
CA VAL A 63 0.27 -7.12 -0.83
C VAL A 63 0.43 -8.38 -1.70
N THR A 64 0.36 -8.24 -3.02
CA THR A 64 0.53 -9.37 -3.93
C THR A 64 1.99 -9.70 -4.19
N GLY A 65 2.92 -8.85 -3.77
CA GLY A 65 4.35 -9.07 -3.94
C GLY A 65 5.01 -7.98 -4.77
N ASN A 66 6.00 -8.37 -5.56
CA ASN A 66 6.72 -7.45 -6.45
C ASN A 66 5.86 -7.14 -7.67
N VAL A 67 5.45 -5.88 -7.79
CA VAL A 67 4.57 -5.42 -8.87
C VAL A 67 5.27 -4.43 -9.80
N THR A 68 6.60 -4.50 -9.87
CA THR A 68 7.40 -3.59 -10.68
C THR A 68 6.97 -3.59 -12.13
N LYS A 69 6.81 -4.76 -12.73
CA LYS A 69 6.40 -4.86 -14.14
C LYS A 69 5.01 -4.28 -14.37
N LYS A 70 4.12 -4.49 -13.40
CA LYS A 70 2.73 -4.05 -13.54
C LYS A 70 2.61 -2.54 -13.52
N TYR A 71 3.41 -1.86 -12.69
CA TYR A 71 3.22 -0.44 -12.43
C TYR A 71 4.39 0.45 -12.85
N SER A 72 5.43 -0.09 -13.51
CA SER A 72 6.64 0.67 -13.83
C SER A 72 6.38 1.91 -14.70
N ASN A 73 5.34 1.89 -15.53
CA ASN A 73 4.98 3.01 -16.40
C ASN A 73 3.78 3.81 -15.87
N SER A 74 3.34 3.53 -14.66
CA SER A 74 2.17 4.21 -14.09
C SER A 74 2.57 5.54 -13.47
N LYS A 75 1.65 6.50 -13.53
CA LYS A 75 1.84 7.79 -12.87
C LYS A 75 1.65 7.61 -11.37
N SER A 76 2.53 8.25 -10.60
CA SER A 76 2.46 8.16 -9.15
C SER A 76 2.73 9.52 -8.52
N ILE A 77 2.21 9.71 -7.31
CA ILE A 77 2.52 10.86 -6.48
C ILE A 77 3.00 10.36 -5.11
N LYS A 78 3.84 11.17 -4.46
CA LYS A 78 4.42 10.78 -3.17
C LYS A 78 3.40 10.89 -2.04
N GLU A 79 3.64 10.15 -0.97
CA GLU A 79 2.75 10.12 0.18
C GLU A 79 2.47 11.52 0.72
N ASP A 80 3.47 12.36 0.88
CA ASP A 80 3.28 13.70 1.42
C ASP A 80 2.39 14.57 0.53
N GLU A 81 2.47 14.38 -0.78
CA GLU A 81 1.59 15.06 -1.73
C GLU A 81 0.15 14.58 -1.60
N VAL A 82 -0.03 13.28 -1.39
CA VAL A 82 -1.37 12.71 -1.16
C VAL A 82 -2.00 13.30 0.11
N LEU A 83 -1.20 13.42 1.16
CA LEU A 83 -1.68 13.97 2.43
C LEU A 83 -2.16 15.41 2.30
N LYS A 84 -1.62 16.16 1.32
CA LYS A 84 -2.07 17.51 1.04
C LYS A 84 -3.35 17.56 0.21
N ARG A 85 -3.73 16.46 -0.43
CA ARG A 85 -4.92 16.37 -1.28
C ARG A 85 -6.08 15.78 -0.48
N LYS A 86 -6.80 16.64 0.23
CA LYS A 86 -7.87 16.23 1.15
C LYS A 86 -8.89 15.27 0.52
N LYS A 87 -9.18 15.44 -0.77
CA LYS A 87 -10.15 14.60 -1.47
C LYS A 87 -9.70 13.14 -1.51
N ILE A 88 -8.41 12.91 -1.78
CA ILE A 88 -7.86 11.56 -1.81
C ILE A 88 -7.88 10.96 -0.42
N MET A 89 -7.40 11.72 0.56
CA MET A 89 -7.34 11.24 1.95
C MET A 89 -8.72 10.94 2.51
N LYS A 90 -9.72 11.75 2.17
CA LYS A 90 -11.09 11.51 2.63
C LYS A 90 -11.58 10.14 2.19
N GLY A 91 -11.35 9.78 0.92
CA GLY A 91 -11.73 8.46 0.43
C GLY A 91 -10.99 7.34 1.15
N ILE A 92 -9.70 7.53 1.41
CA ILE A 92 -8.88 6.55 2.12
C ILE A 92 -9.35 6.39 3.56
N TYR A 93 -9.61 7.49 4.25
CA TYR A 93 -10.08 7.45 5.63
C TYR A 93 -11.42 6.75 5.76
N GLN A 94 -12.34 6.96 4.81
CA GLN A 94 -13.62 6.27 4.84
C GLN A 94 -13.42 4.76 4.76
N GLY A 95 -12.52 4.31 3.90
CA GLY A 95 -12.19 2.90 3.82
C GLY A 95 -11.54 2.39 5.10
N SER A 96 -10.61 3.15 5.65
CA SER A 96 -9.89 2.78 6.87
C SER A 96 -10.81 2.79 8.09
N GLU A 97 -11.69 3.76 8.19
CA GLU A 97 -12.62 3.87 9.31
C GLU A 97 -13.58 2.69 9.38
N ARG A 98 -14.08 2.25 8.24
CA ARG A 98 -14.95 1.07 8.20
C ARG A 98 -14.23 -0.18 8.67
N ILE A 99 -12.95 -0.20 8.55
CA ILE A 99 -12.13 -1.35 8.92
C ILE A 99 -11.57 -1.19 10.32
N GLY A 100 -11.17 0.02 10.69
CA GLY A 100 -10.61 0.32 12.00
C GLY A 100 -11.65 0.52 13.09
N SER A 101 -12.87 0.71 12.69
CA SER A 101 -13.97 0.80 13.64
C SER A 101 -14.78 -0.50 13.64
#